data_879013327b52cfd9c07bc67bebf2f76a
#
_entry.id   879013327b52cfd9c07bc67bebf2f76a
#
_cell.length_a   1.000
_cell.length_b   1.000
_cell.length_c   1.000
_cell.angle_alpha   90.00
_cell.angle_beta   90.00
_cell.angle_gamma   90.00
#
_symmetry.space_group_name_H-M   'P 1'
#
loop_
_entity.id
_entity.type
_entity.pdbx_description
1 polymer ?
#
loop_
_entity_poly.entity_id
_entity_poly.type
_entity_poly.pdbx_seq_one_letter_code
_entity_poly.pdbx_strand_id
1 'polypeptide(L)'
;SIVLACRQSGKSISSVGYLLWYTLFHPEKTIAILANKGATAREMLSRVTLMLENLPFFLQPGCKALNKGSIEFSNNSRIIAAATSGSSIRGMSVNLLFLDEFAFVENAAEFYTSTYPVISSGKDTKVIITSTANGIGNTYQKLWEGAVQGVNEYKPFRVDWWDVPGRDDKWKAQTIANTSQLQFDQEFGNTFFGTGNTLIEGQVLLDLRAREPIHRYEGGDLLVYQEPIEEHQYIMTVDVCQGRGQDYSTF
;
A
#
# COMPACT_ATOMS: atom_id res chain seq x y z
N SER A 1 -0.98 9.28 -8.07
CA SER A 1 0.33 8.60 -8.09
C SER A 1 0.37 7.50 -7.03
N ILE A 2 1.14 6.45 -7.29
CA ILE A 2 1.44 5.38 -6.34
C ILE A 2 2.96 5.24 -6.20
N VAL A 3 3.46 5.17 -4.96
CA VAL A 3 4.89 5.22 -4.65
C VAL A 3 5.29 3.98 -3.85
N LEU A 4 6.08 3.12 -4.47
CA LEU A 4 6.76 2.01 -3.80
C LEU A 4 8.17 2.47 -3.44
N ALA A 5 8.42 2.71 -2.17
CA ALA A 5 9.67 3.27 -1.73
C ALA A 5 10.20 2.54 -0.50
N CYS A 6 11.48 2.24 -0.53
CA CYS A 6 12.16 1.55 0.55
C CYS A 6 12.07 2.33 1.87
N ARG A 7 12.29 1.63 2.98
CA ARG A 7 12.28 2.25 4.31
C ARG A 7 13.32 3.35 4.43
N GLN A 8 12.98 4.46 5.12
CA GLN A 8 13.85 5.62 5.35
C GLN A 8 14.39 6.27 4.05
N SER A 9 13.62 6.22 2.96
CA SER A 9 13.95 6.91 1.70
C SER A 9 13.49 8.37 1.66
N GLY A 10 12.89 8.88 2.72
CA GLY A 10 12.33 10.25 2.75
C GLY A 10 10.91 10.35 2.18
N LYS A 11 10.25 9.24 1.80
CA LYS A 11 8.91 9.25 1.18
C LYS A 11 7.89 10.09 1.94
N SER A 12 7.80 9.91 3.26
CA SER A 12 6.83 10.61 4.11
C SER A 12 7.14 12.10 4.21
N ILE A 13 8.42 12.46 4.36
CA ILE A 13 8.81 13.88 4.48
C ILE A 13 8.59 14.64 3.17
N SER A 14 8.91 14.04 2.03
CA SER A 14 8.69 14.62 0.71
C SER A 14 7.20 14.80 0.42
N SER A 15 6.38 13.79 0.80
CA SER A 15 4.93 13.89 0.67
C SER A 15 4.37 15.02 1.51
N VAL A 16 4.77 15.14 2.79
CA VAL A 16 4.36 16.21 3.69
C VAL A 16 4.72 17.58 3.12
N GLY A 17 5.93 17.74 2.57
CA GLY A 17 6.34 18.98 1.91
C GLY A 17 5.43 19.35 0.74
N TYR A 18 5.06 18.36 -0.09
CA TYR A 18 4.12 18.58 -1.18
C TYR A 18 2.71 18.95 -0.69
N LEU A 19 2.21 18.26 0.37
CA LEU A 19 0.90 18.57 0.96
C LEU A 19 0.85 20.01 1.48
N LEU A 20 1.90 20.43 2.20
CA LEU A 20 2.01 21.79 2.70
C LEU A 20 2.05 22.79 1.56
N TRP A 21 2.93 22.58 0.57
CA TRP A 21 2.99 23.46 -0.61
C TRP A 21 1.63 23.57 -1.31
N TYR A 22 0.95 22.44 -1.54
CA TYR A 22 -0.35 22.43 -2.20
C TYR A 22 -1.39 23.25 -1.41
N THR A 23 -1.39 23.13 -0.07
CA THR A 23 -2.32 23.85 0.80
C THR A 23 -2.06 25.36 0.82
N LEU A 24 -0.77 25.75 0.82
CA LEU A 24 -0.38 27.16 0.89
C LEU A 24 -0.73 27.93 -0.38
N PHE A 25 -0.48 27.31 -1.54
CA PHE A 25 -0.56 28.00 -2.84
C PHE A 25 -1.87 27.74 -3.60
N HIS A 26 -2.78 26.90 -3.04
CA HIS A 26 -4.10 26.67 -3.64
C HIS A 26 -5.18 26.90 -2.57
N PRO A 27 -5.97 27.96 -2.68
CA PRO A 27 -7.03 28.26 -1.70
C PRO A 27 -8.19 27.25 -1.79
N GLU A 28 -8.94 27.15 -0.69
CA GLU A 28 -10.17 26.36 -0.61
C GLU A 28 -9.97 24.86 -0.89
N LYS A 29 -8.81 24.31 -0.50
CA LYS A 29 -8.50 22.88 -0.68
C LYS A 29 -8.61 22.11 0.63
N THR A 30 -9.26 20.97 0.57
CA THR A 30 -9.29 19.99 1.65
C THR A 30 -8.32 18.85 1.31
N ILE A 31 -7.35 18.64 2.18
CA ILE A 31 -6.37 17.57 2.10
C ILE A 31 -6.64 16.57 3.22
N ALA A 32 -6.70 15.27 2.91
CA ALA A 32 -6.85 14.22 3.89
C ALA A 32 -5.57 13.37 3.95
N ILE A 33 -4.96 13.27 5.13
CA ILE A 33 -3.87 12.36 5.45
C ILE A 33 -4.45 11.15 6.16
N LEU A 34 -4.36 9.99 5.55
CA LEU A 34 -4.85 8.74 6.12
C LEU A 34 -3.71 7.72 6.25
N ALA A 35 -3.63 7.06 7.38
CA ALA A 35 -2.68 6.00 7.66
C ALA A 35 -3.37 4.84 8.38
N ASN A 36 -2.72 3.68 8.44
CA ASN A 36 -3.25 2.48 9.10
C ASN A 36 -3.67 2.73 10.56
N LYS A 37 -2.99 3.66 11.25
CA LYS A 37 -3.30 4.07 12.62
C LYS A 37 -3.47 5.59 12.69
N GLY A 38 -4.44 6.06 13.48
CA GLY A 38 -4.64 7.50 13.70
C GLY A 38 -3.43 8.20 14.32
N ALA A 39 -2.64 7.50 15.13
CA ALA A 39 -1.39 8.02 15.68
C ALA A 39 -0.38 8.33 14.56
N THR A 40 -0.23 7.45 13.58
CA THR A 40 0.66 7.65 12.42
C THR A 40 0.20 8.84 11.57
N ALA A 41 -1.11 8.96 11.31
CA ALA A 41 -1.65 10.10 10.57
C ALA A 41 -1.39 11.44 11.30
N ARG A 42 -1.57 11.46 12.64
CA ARG A 42 -1.26 12.65 13.47
C ARG A 42 0.24 12.97 13.49
N GLU A 43 1.11 11.98 13.49
CA GLU A 43 2.56 12.18 13.37
C GLU A 43 2.91 12.87 12.04
N MET A 44 2.26 12.48 10.95
CA MET A 44 2.42 13.14 9.66
C MET A 44 1.96 14.61 9.72
N LEU A 45 0.84 14.88 10.38
CA LEU A 45 0.34 16.23 10.57
C LEU A 45 1.29 17.08 11.45
N SER A 46 1.93 16.47 12.46
CA SER A 46 2.96 17.15 13.27
C SER A 46 4.16 17.56 12.43
N ARG A 47 4.54 16.75 11.45
CA ARG A 47 5.61 17.12 10.48
C ARG A 47 5.19 18.26 9.57
N VAL A 48 3.91 18.31 9.15
CA VAL A 48 3.37 19.48 8.42
C VAL A 48 3.52 20.74 9.29
N THR A 49 3.14 20.67 10.57
CA THR A 49 3.25 21.78 11.51
C THR A 49 4.71 22.22 11.66
N LEU A 50 5.62 21.28 11.88
CA LEU A 50 7.05 21.58 12.00
C LEU A 50 7.61 22.27 10.74
N MET A 51 7.22 21.78 9.55
CA MET A 51 7.63 22.43 8.31
C MET A 51 7.05 23.84 8.18
N LEU A 52 5.78 24.01 8.53
CA LEU A 52 5.10 25.31 8.51
C LEU A 52 5.83 26.34 9.41
N GLU A 53 6.18 25.93 10.64
CA GLU A 53 6.87 26.77 11.62
C GLU A 53 8.29 27.18 11.16
N ASN A 54 8.93 26.34 10.34
CA ASN A 54 10.26 26.60 9.78
C ASN A 54 10.25 27.34 8.43
N LEU A 55 9.09 27.67 7.87
CA LEU A 55 9.02 28.49 6.69
C LEU A 55 9.45 29.93 7.01
N PRO A 56 10.04 30.64 6.04
CA PRO A 56 10.23 32.09 6.16
C PRO A 56 8.91 32.80 6.48
N PHE A 57 8.93 33.79 7.36
CA PHE A 57 7.73 34.48 7.86
C PHE A 57 6.77 34.92 6.74
N PHE A 58 7.30 35.44 5.64
CA PHE A 58 6.50 35.90 4.50
C PHE A 58 5.78 34.78 3.74
N LEU A 59 6.12 33.51 3.96
CA LEU A 59 5.45 32.31 3.41
C LEU A 59 4.51 31.67 4.42
N GLN A 60 4.53 32.04 5.69
CA GLN A 60 3.64 31.49 6.70
C GLN A 60 2.25 32.11 6.60
N PRO A 61 1.20 31.35 6.22
CA PRO A 61 -0.16 31.86 6.22
C PRO A 61 -0.70 31.96 7.63
N GLY A 62 -1.71 32.79 7.83
CA GLY A 62 -2.48 32.79 9.07
C GLY A 62 -3.16 31.42 9.25
N CYS A 63 -3.17 30.88 10.47
CA CYS A 63 -3.89 29.69 10.83
C CYS A 63 -5.17 30.05 11.59
N LYS A 64 -6.33 29.56 11.11
CA LYS A 64 -7.62 29.70 11.80
C LYS A 64 -7.76 28.68 12.93
N ALA A 65 -7.24 27.49 12.71
CA ALA A 65 -7.20 26.42 13.70
C ALA A 65 -5.94 25.57 13.51
N LEU A 66 -5.33 25.19 14.62
CA LEU A 66 -4.17 24.30 14.68
C LEU A 66 -4.37 23.33 15.84
N ASN A 67 -4.66 22.08 15.54
CA ASN A 67 -4.86 21.04 16.55
C ASN A 67 -4.24 19.72 16.12
N LYS A 68 -4.30 18.69 16.99
CA LYS A 68 -3.67 17.38 16.76
C LYS A 68 -4.28 16.59 15.59
N GLY A 69 -5.45 16.95 15.10
CA GLY A 69 -6.16 16.25 14.04
C GLY A 69 -6.36 17.05 12.76
N SER A 70 -6.20 18.38 12.83
CA SER A 70 -6.40 19.24 11.66
C SER A 70 -5.67 20.58 11.75
N ILE A 71 -5.38 21.14 10.60
CA ILE A 71 -4.88 22.52 10.44
C ILE A 71 -5.82 23.23 9.46
N GLU A 72 -6.32 24.41 9.83
CA GLU A 72 -7.09 25.28 8.94
C GLU A 72 -6.36 26.59 8.71
N PHE A 73 -6.21 26.96 7.45
CA PHE A 73 -5.48 28.15 7.02
C PHE A 73 -6.42 29.32 6.69
N SER A 74 -5.87 30.55 6.73
CA SER A 74 -6.61 31.76 6.38
C SER A 74 -7.14 31.78 4.95
N ASN A 75 -6.50 31.03 4.02
CA ASN A 75 -6.95 30.86 2.64
C ASN A 75 -8.11 29.85 2.46
N ASN A 76 -8.76 29.42 3.55
CA ASN A 76 -9.82 28.42 3.62
C ASN A 76 -9.40 26.99 3.22
N SER A 77 -8.12 26.73 3.07
CA SER A 77 -7.63 25.37 2.90
C SER A 77 -7.44 24.70 4.26
N ARG A 78 -7.57 23.38 4.29
CA ARG A 78 -7.37 22.58 5.51
C ARG A 78 -6.70 21.25 5.24
N ILE A 79 -5.95 20.78 6.23
CA ILE A 79 -5.37 19.44 6.26
C ILE A 79 -5.99 18.69 7.44
N ILE A 80 -6.52 17.49 7.21
CA ILE A 80 -7.06 16.61 8.24
C ILE A 80 -6.27 15.32 8.30
N ALA A 81 -6.12 14.76 9.50
CA ALA A 81 -5.40 13.50 9.72
C ALA A 81 -6.31 12.50 10.46
N ALA A 82 -6.50 11.31 9.89
CA ALA A 82 -7.34 10.27 10.45
C ALA A 82 -6.77 8.86 10.16
N ALA A 83 -7.30 7.85 10.84
CA ALA A 83 -7.04 6.46 10.49
C ALA A 83 -7.80 6.08 9.21
N THR A 84 -7.27 5.11 8.46
CA THR A 84 -7.97 4.49 7.34
C THR A 84 -9.13 3.65 7.85
N SER A 85 -10.33 4.20 7.84
CA SER A 85 -11.57 3.50 8.12
C SER A 85 -12.62 3.88 7.08
N GLY A 86 -13.57 3.00 6.81
CA GLY A 86 -14.60 3.23 5.80
C GLY A 86 -15.48 4.48 6.03
N SER A 87 -15.39 5.10 7.21
CA SER A 87 -16.11 6.32 7.55
C SER A 87 -15.23 7.58 7.65
N SER A 88 -13.91 7.46 7.59
CA SER A 88 -12.98 8.56 7.92
C SER A 88 -13.16 9.81 7.07
N ILE A 89 -13.47 9.67 5.79
CA ILE A 89 -13.68 10.79 4.86
C ILE A 89 -15.02 10.72 4.13
N ARG A 90 -15.91 9.81 4.57
CA ARG A 90 -17.25 9.69 3.98
C ARG A 90 -18.03 10.99 4.19
N GLY A 91 -18.62 11.51 3.11
CA GLY A 91 -19.36 12.79 3.15
C GLY A 91 -18.48 14.05 3.12
N MET A 92 -17.15 13.90 3.01
CA MET A 92 -16.26 15.04 2.84
C MET A 92 -15.93 15.26 1.36
N SER A 93 -15.82 16.53 0.96
CA SER A 93 -15.20 16.88 -0.33
C SER A 93 -13.70 17.00 -0.11
N VAL A 94 -12.93 16.11 -0.74
CA VAL A 94 -11.47 16.05 -0.62
C VAL A 94 -10.84 16.36 -1.97
N ASN A 95 -9.90 17.30 -2.01
CA ASN A 95 -9.17 17.68 -3.21
C ASN A 95 -7.86 16.91 -3.38
N LEU A 96 -7.25 16.47 -2.26
CA LEU A 96 -6.07 15.64 -2.25
C LEU A 96 -6.14 14.62 -1.12
N LEU A 97 -6.05 13.36 -1.49
CA LEU A 97 -6.00 12.22 -0.57
C LEU A 97 -4.59 11.67 -0.53
N PHE A 98 -4.00 11.62 0.66
CA PHE A 98 -2.72 11.00 0.92
C PHE A 98 -2.91 9.75 1.79
N LEU A 99 -2.53 8.59 1.26
CA LEU A 99 -2.57 7.30 1.94
C LEU A 99 -1.13 6.86 2.24
N ASP A 100 -0.74 6.89 3.52
CA ASP A 100 0.59 6.46 3.95
C ASP A 100 0.55 5.02 4.49
N GLU A 101 1.61 4.27 4.19
CA GLU A 101 1.79 2.87 4.56
C GLU A 101 0.60 1.98 4.16
N PHE A 102 0.07 2.20 2.94
CA PHE A 102 -1.19 1.60 2.50
C PHE A 102 -1.13 0.07 2.40
N ALA A 103 0.04 -0.54 2.16
CA ALA A 103 0.21 -2.00 2.17
C ALA A 103 -0.06 -2.64 3.54
N PHE A 104 -0.08 -1.85 4.63
CA PHE A 104 -0.31 -2.31 6.01
C PHE A 104 -1.72 -2.00 6.52
N VAL A 105 -2.59 -1.48 5.67
CA VAL A 105 -3.98 -1.17 6.04
C VAL A 105 -4.79 -2.45 6.10
N GLU A 106 -5.40 -2.72 7.24
CA GLU A 106 -6.37 -3.81 7.40
C GLU A 106 -7.61 -3.51 6.57
N ASN A 107 -8.19 -4.54 5.95
CA ASN A 107 -9.37 -4.41 5.08
C ASN A 107 -9.23 -3.32 4.00
N ALA A 108 -8.00 -3.15 3.46
CA ALA A 108 -7.69 -2.10 2.48
C ALA A 108 -8.60 -2.12 1.25
N ALA A 109 -9.10 -3.29 0.83
CA ALA A 109 -10.02 -3.42 -0.30
C ALA A 109 -11.38 -2.78 -0.01
N GLU A 110 -11.96 -3.04 1.16
CA GLU A 110 -13.22 -2.44 1.59
C GLU A 110 -13.07 -0.93 1.77
N PHE A 111 -12.00 -0.51 2.45
CA PHE A 111 -11.68 0.91 2.60
C PHE A 111 -11.56 1.60 1.23
N TYR A 112 -10.80 1.04 0.31
CA TYR A 112 -10.59 1.62 -1.01
C TYR A 112 -11.90 1.73 -1.79
N THR A 113 -12.72 0.68 -1.80
CA THR A 113 -14.03 0.66 -2.45
C THR A 113 -14.97 1.72 -1.86
N SER A 114 -15.02 1.84 -0.54
CA SER A 114 -15.88 2.83 0.14
C SER A 114 -15.40 4.28 -0.02
N THR A 115 -14.11 4.48 -0.26
CA THR A 115 -13.47 5.79 -0.41
C THR A 115 -13.42 6.25 -1.87
N TYR A 116 -13.43 5.32 -2.81
CA TYR A 116 -13.32 5.61 -4.24
C TYR A 116 -14.38 6.61 -4.76
N PRO A 117 -15.66 6.60 -4.33
CA PRO A 117 -16.63 7.62 -4.72
C PRO A 117 -16.22 9.04 -4.34
N VAL A 118 -15.52 9.21 -3.19
CA VAL A 118 -15.00 10.53 -2.77
C VAL A 118 -13.87 10.98 -3.70
N ILE A 119 -13.07 10.04 -4.17
CA ILE A 119 -11.97 10.29 -5.12
C ILE A 119 -12.52 10.62 -6.51
N SER A 120 -13.48 9.83 -7.01
CA SER A 120 -14.00 9.93 -8.38
C SER A 120 -15.02 11.04 -8.58
N SER A 121 -15.62 11.58 -7.51
CA SER A 121 -16.64 12.64 -7.60
C SER A 121 -16.06 14.01 -7.95
N GLY A 122 -14.78 14.24 -7.68
CA GLY A 122 -14.10 15.50 -8.01
C GLY A 122 -13.37 15.42 -9.34
N LYS A 123 -13.58 16.40 -10.23
CA LYS A 123 -12.88 16.45 -11.55
C LYS A 123 -11.35 16.52 -11.42
N ASP A 124 -10.83 17.03 -10.27
CA ASP A 124 -9.42 17.30 -10.05
C ASP A 124 -8.90 16.69 -8.73
N THR A 125 -9.57 15.67 -8.19
CA THR A 125 -9.11 15.04 -6.96
C THR A 125 -7.80 14.30 -7.19
N LYS A 126 -6.77 14.65 -6.43
CA LYS A 126 -5.46 14.01 -6.48
C LYS A 126 -5.36 12.91 -5.43
N VAL A 127 -4.73 11.80 -5.79
CA VAL A 127 -4.45 10.71 -4.86
C VAL A 127 -2.96 10.39 -4.88
N ILE A 128 -2.38 10.30 -3.70
CA ILE A 128 -1.00 9.86 -3.50
C ILE A 128 -1.05 8.67 -2.54
N ILE A 129 -0.59 7.53 -2.98
CA ILE A 129 -0.50 6.30 -2.19
C ILE A 129 0.97 5.99 -2.00
N THR A 130 1.42 5.83 -0.76
CA THR A 130 2.82 5.47 -0.46
C THR A 130 2.87 4.23 0.42
N SER A 131 3.84 3.36 0.17
CA SER A 131 4.15 2.24 1.05
C SER A 131 5.54 1.65 0.78
N THR A 132 6.05 0.85 1.72
CA THR A 132 6.99 -0.23 1.46
C THR A 132 6.22 -1.46 0.97
N ALA A 133 6.92 -2.45 0.42
CA ALA A 133 6.32 -3.74 0.09
C ALA A 133 5.86 -4.47 1.37
N ASN A 134 4.70 -5.12 1.32
CA ASN A 134 4.17 -5.92 2.43
C ASN A 134 3.36 -7.09 1.92
N GLY A 135 4.01 -8.21 1.67
CA GLY A 135 3.36 -9.43 1.22
C GLY A 135 2.73 -9.37 -0.18
N ILE A 136 2.35 -10.52 -0.67
CA ILE A 136 1.67 -10.72 -1.97
C ILE A 136 0.16 -10.74 -1.77
N GLY A 137 -0.60 -10.29 -2.78
CA GLY A 137 -2.06 -10.39 -2.85
C GLY A 137 -2.82 -9.26 -2.16
N ASN A 138 -2.15 -8.33 -1.47
CA ASN A 138 -2.82 -7.19 -0.85
C ASN A 138 -3.26 -6.13 -1.89
N THR A 139 -4.15 -5.23 -1.47
CA THR A 139 -4.71 -4.19 -2.33
C THR A 139 -3.65 -3.24 -2.89
N TYR A 140 -2.63 -2.90 -2.10
CA TYR A 140 -1.56 -2.02 -2.54
C TYR A 140 -0.74 -2.65 -3.67
N GLN A 141 -0.37 -3.93 -3.55
CA GLN A 141 0.35 -4.64 -4.61
C GLN A 141 -0.46 -4.67 -5.91
N LYS A 142 -1.75 -5.02 -5.84
CA LYS A 142 -2.63 -5.04 -7.01
C LYS A 142 -2.71 -3.68 -7.70
N LEU A 143 -2.82 -2.60 -6.93
CA LEU A 143 -2.83 -1.23 -7.47
C LEU A 143 -1.46 -0.86 -8.07
N TRP A 144 -0.37 -1.27 -7.42
CA TRP A 144 0.99 -1.05 -7.92
C TRP A 144 1.23 -1.77 -9.25
N GLU A 145 0.94 -3.06 -9.31
CA GLU A 145 1.08 -3.85 -10.53
C GLU A 145 0.21 -3.31 -11.67
N GLY A 146 -1.04 -2.95 -11.37
CA GLY A 146 -1.93 -2.31 -12.34
C GLY A 146 -1.39 -0.98 -12.85
N ALA A 147 -0.71 -0.20 -12.01
CA ALA A 147 -0.06 1.04 -12.41
C ALA A 147 1.16 0.80 -13.31
N VAL A 148 2.00 -0.18 -12.97
CA VAL A 148 3.17 -0.56 -13.77
C VAL A 148 2.76 -1.10 -15.14
N GLN A 149 1.67 -1.85 -15.21
CA GLN A 149 1.11 -2.42 -16.44
C GLN A 149 0.26 -1.42 -17.23
N GLY A 150 -0.01 -0.22 -16.70
CA GLY A 150 -0.87 0.78 -17.34
C GLY A 150 -2.36 0.41 -17.34
N VAL A 151 -2.80 -0.50 -16.48
CA VAL A 151 -4.21 -0.95 -16.34
C VAL A 151 -5.05 0.07 -15.56
N ASN A 152 -4.41 0.82 -14.65
CA ASN A 152 -5.06 1.87 -13.89
C ASN A 152 -4.40 3.25 -14.14
N GLU A 153 -5.04 4.32 -13.67
CA GLU A 153 -4.61 5.71 -13.91
C GLU A 153 -3.48 6.19 -12.96
N TYR A 154 -3.00 5.33 -12.05
CA TYR A 154 -1.94 5.72 -11.14
C TYR A 154 -0.59 5.79 -11.85
N LYS A 155 0.13 6.88 -11.63
CA LYS A 155 1.51 7.01 -12.08
C LYS A 155 2.42 6.34 -11.06
N PRO A 156 3.16 5.26 -11.43
CA PRO A 156 4.04 4.56 -10.50
C PRO A 156 5.37 5.31 -10.34
N PHE A 157 5.86 5.36 -9.10
CA PHE A 157 7.20 5.81 -8.73
C PHE A 157 7.84 4.76 -7.82
N ARG A 158 9.05 4.37 -8.15
CA ARG A 158 9.83 3.43 -7.35
C ARG A 158 11.10 4.10 -6.84
N VAL A 159 11.44 3.87 -5.56
CA VAL A 159 12.65 4.34 -4.91
C VAL A 159 13.27 3.17 -4.17
N ASP A 160 14.36 2.68 -4.68
CA ASP A 160 15.10 1.55 -4.10
C ASP A 160 16.19 2.03 -3.13
N TRP A 161 16.82 1.11 -2.41
CA TRP A 161 17.82 1.45 -1.39
C TRP A 161 19.05 2.15 -1.96
N TRP A 162 19.47 1.81 -3.18
CA TRP A 162 20.61 2.43 -3.86
C TRP A 162 20.35 3.86 -4.38
N ASP A 163 19.08 4.26 -4.47
CA ASP A 163 18.69 5.63 -4.83
C ASP A 163 18.84 6.59 -3.63
N VAL A 164 19.03 6.04 -2.42
CA VAL A 164 19.12 6.83 -1.19
C VAL A 164 20.59 7.21 -0.93
N PRO A 165 20.93 8.49 -0.84
CA PRO A 165 22.29 8.94 -0.57
C PRO A 165 22.90 8.29 0.69
N GLY A 166 24.15 7.85 0.58
CA GLY A 166 24.89 7.24 1.68
C GLY A 166 24.63 5.75 1.89
N ARG A 167 23.89 5.09 0.99
CA ARG A 167 23.69 3.65 0.99
C ARG A 167 24.52 3.02 -0.12
N ASP A 168 25.46 2.18 0.26
CA ASP A 168 26.35 1.44 -0.61
C ASP A 168 26.28 -0.08 -0.33
N ASP A 169 27.06 -0.89 -1.04
CA ASP A 169 27.09 -2.34 -0.82
C ASP A 169 27.60 -2.72 0.56
N LYS A 170 28.45 -1.89 1.18
CA LYS A 170 28.89 -2.10 2.56
C LYS A 170 27.74 -1.91 3.55
N TRP A 171 26.96 -0.84 3.39
CA TRP A 171 25.75 -0.61 4.16
C TRP A 171 24.75 -1.76 3.98
N LYS A 172 24.55 -2.23 2.74
CA LYS A 172 23.68 -3.39 2.45
C LYS A 172 24.15 -4.63 3.21
N ALA A 173 25.43 -5.00 3.09
CA ALA A 173 25.99 -6.17 3.75
C ALA A 173 25.84 -6.09 5.29
N GLN A 174 26.09 -4.93 5.88
CA GLN A 174 25.90 -4.71 7.33
C GLN A 174 24.42 -4.82 7.74
N THR A 175 23.50 -4.29 6.93
CA THR A 175 22.07 -4.36 7.23
C THR A 175 21.57 -5.80 7.16
N ILE A 176 21.98 -6.58 6.17
CA ILE A 176 21.64 -8.00 6.04
C ILE A 176 22.22 -8.80 7.23
N ALA A 177 23.47 -8.54 7.63
CA ALA A 177 24.09 -9.21 8.76
C ALA A 177 23.36 -8.94 10.10
N ASN A 178 22.79 -7.76 10.26
CA ASN A 178 22.04 -7.36 11.47
C ASN A 178 20.56 -7.77 11.42
N THR A 179 20.05 -8.20 10.28
CA THR A 179 18.64 -8.59 10.09
C THR A 179 18.55 -9.95 9.40
N SER A 180 18.16 -9.98 8.16
CA SER A 180 18.21 -11.13 7.27
C SER A 180 18.11 -10.66 5.82
N GLN A 181 18.48 -11.52 4.87
CA GLN A 181 18.30 -11.23 3.44
C GLN A 181 16.82 -10.97 3.11
N LEU A 182 15.91 -11.83 3.61
CA LEU A 182 14.47 -11.71 3.39
C LEU A 182 13.94 -10.36 3.88
N GLN A 183 14.33 -9.96 5.09
CA GLN A 183 13.90 -8.69 5.68
C GLN A 183 14.50 -7.49 4.91
N PHE A 184 15.74 -7.60 4.48
CA PHE A 184 16.36 -6.58 3.64
C PHE A 184 15.60 -6.41 2.32
N ASP A 185 15.31 -7.50 1.63
CA ASP A 185 14.62 -7.47 0.34
C ASP A 185 13.20 -6.91 0.45
N GLN A 186 12.49 -7.19 1.53
CA GLN A 186 11.17 -6.63 1.79
C GLN A 186 11.23 -5.12 2.11
N GLU A 187 12.07 -4.72 3.06
CA GLU A 187 12.05 -3.35 3.61
C GLU A 187 12.85 -2.36 2.77
N PHE A 188 13.88 -2.85 2.07
CA PHE A 188 14.79 -2.01 1.30
C PHE A 188 14.84 -2.36 -0.19
N GLY A 189 14.64 -3.63 -0.56
CA GLY A 189 14.63 -4.10 -1.93
C GLY A 189 13.28 -3.96 -2.63
N ASN A 190 12.24 -3.48 -1.93
CA ASN A 190 10.88 -3.32 -2.46
C ASN A 190 10.31 -4.61 -3.07
N THR A 191 10.64 -5.75 -2.49
CA THR A 191 10.18 -7.06 -2.97
C THR A 191 8.93 -7.48 -2.20
N PHE A 192 7.90 -7.86 -2.94
CA PHE A 192 6.69 -8.43 -2.37
C PHE A 192 6.91 -9.94 -2.18
N PHE A 193 6.98 -10.37 -0.93
CA PHE A 193 7.07 -11.80 -0.60
C PHE A 193 5.70 -12.34 -0.19
N GLY A 194 5.50 -13.64 -0.36
CA GLY A 194 4.38 -14.33 0.26
C GLY A 194 4.40 -14.13 1.78
N THR A 195 3.24 -14.03 2.40
CA THR A 195 3.13 -13.83 3.85
C THR A 195 3.86 -14.95 4.59
N GLY A 196 4.75 -14.60 5.53
CA GLY A 196 5.60 -15.55 6.25
C GLY A 196 4.88 -16.57 7.15
N ASN A 197 3.54 -16.59 7.13
CA ASN A 197 2.68 -17.56 7.82
C ASN A 197 2.05 -18.58 6.87
N THR A 198 2.52 -18.69 5.63
CA THR A 198 2.08 -19.75 4.72
C THR A 198 2.80 -21.04 5.06
N LEU A 199 2.11 -22.20 4.96
CA LEU A 199 2.68 -23.53 5.15
C LEU A 199 3.89 -23.79 4.23
N ILE A 200 3.92 -23.13 3.08
CA ILE A 200 4.99 -23.18 2.08
C ILE A 200 5.64 -21.81 2.03
N GLU A 201 6.97 -21.76 2.06
CA GLU A 201 7.71 -20.50 1.95
C GLU A 201 7.33 -19.75 0.66
N GLY A 202 7.14 -18.42 0.77
CA GLY A 202 6.68 -17.60 -0.35
C GLY A 202 7.59 -17.68 -1.59
N GLN A 203 8.90 -17.90 -1.41
CA GLN A 203 9.85 -18.08 -2.51
C GLN A 203 9.55 -19.39 -3.28
N VAL A 204 9.26 -20.46 -2.56
CA VAL A 204 8.88 -21.75 -3.16
C VAL A 204 7.59 -21.60 -3.97
N LEU A 205 6.61 -20.83 -3.46
CA LEU A 205 5.36 -20.55 -4.19
C LEU A 205 5.62 -19.73 -5.47
N LEU A 206 6.55 -18.79 -5.44
CA LEU A 206 6.93 -18.01 -6.62
C LEU A 206 7.67 -18.86 -7.67
N ASP A 207 8.43 -19.84 -7.23
CA ASP A 207 9.16 -20.76 -8.10
C ASP A 207 8.27 -21.89 -8.67
N LEU A 208 7.06 -22.08 -8.11
CA LEU A 208 6.09 -23.01 -8.64
C LEU A 208 5.61 -22.55 -10.01
N ARG A 209 5.93 -23.33 -11.03
CA ARG A 209 5.42 -23.12 -12.38
C ARG A 209 4.08 -23.83 -12.52
N ALA A 210 3.08 -23.10 -13.01
CA ALA A 210 1.85 -23.71 -13.44
C ALA A 210 2.16 -24.78 -14.50
N ARG A 211 1.64 -26.01 -14.31
CA ARG A 211 1.69 -27.07 -15.31
C ARG A 211 0.31 -27.18 -15.94
N GLU A 212 0.26 -27.38 -17.25
CA GLU A 212 -1.00 -27.76 -17.90
C GLU A 212 -1.34 -29.21 -17.53
N PRO A 213 -2.60 -29.50 -17.18
CA PRO A 213 -3.04 -30.86 -16.95
C PRO A 213 -2.99 -31.66 -18.27
N ILE A 214 -2.57 -32.91 -18.17
CA ILE A 214 -2.54 -33.82 -19.32
C ILE A 214 -3.96 -34.26 -19.72
N HIS A 215 -4.87 -34.35 -18.73
CA HIS A 215 -6.28 -34.62 -18.98
C HIS A 215 -7.19 -33.71 -18.15
N ARG A 216 -8.36 -33.42 -18.71
CA ARG A 216 -9.45 -32.67 -18.06
C ARG A 216 -10.73 -33.46 -18.19
N TYR A 217 -11.30 -33.87 -17.08
CA TYR A 217 -12.54 -34.63 -17.02
C TYR A 217 -13.65 -33.81 -16.37
N GLU A 218 -14.90 -34.29 -16.52
CA GLU A 218 -16.10 -33.73 -15.87
C GLU A 218 -16.23 -32.20 -16.06
N GLY A 219 -16.09 -31.76 -17.32
CA GLY A 219 -16.21 -30.31 -17.64
C GLY A 219 -15.04 -29.43 -17.17
N GLY A 220 -13.99 -30.06 -16.63
CA GLY A 220 -12.81 -29.34 -16.10
C GLY A 220 -12.69 -29.38 -14.58
N ASP A 221 -13.61 -30.05 -13.89
CA ASP A 221 -13.60 -30.16 -12.43
C ASP A 221 -12.52 -31.15 -11.93
N LEU A 222 -12.13 -32.15 -12.76
CA LEU A 222 -11.02 -33.05 -12.48
C LEU A 222 -9.85 -32.79 -13.43
N LEU A 223 -8.72 -32.37 -12.87
CA LEU A 223 -7.48 -32.06 -13.58
C LEU A 223 -6.41 -33.10 -13.25
N VAL A 224 -5.95 -33.83 -14.26
CA VAL A 224 -4.89 -34.85 -14.12
C VAL A 224 -3.58 -34.27 -14.65
N TYR A 225 -2.56 -34.22 -13.83
CA TYR A 225 -1.23 -33.67 -14.16
C TYR A 225 -0.19 -34.76 -14.43
N GLN A 226 -0.46 -36.00 -13.99
CA GLN A 226 0.41 -37.15 -14.21
C GLN A 226 -0.42 -38.41 -14.14
N GLU A 227 -0.18 -39.36 -15.05
CA GLU A 227 -0.80 -40.69 -14.99
C GLU A 227 -0.31 -41.45 -13.77
N PRO A 228 -1.16 -42.33 -13.18
CA PRO A 228 -0.74 -43.22 -12.11
C PRO A 228 0.40 -44.15 -12.56
N ILE A 229 1.40 -44.27 -11.71
CA ILE A 229 2.55 -45.17 -11.93
C ILE A 229 2.28 -46.46 -11.18
N GLU A 230 2.36 -47.60 -11.86
CA GLU A 230 2.20 -48.91 -11.23
C GLU A 230 3.17 -49.10 -10.06
N GLU A 231 2.72 -49.73 -9.00
CA GLU A 231 3.45 -50.03 -7.76
C GLU A 231 3.79 -48.77 -6.89
N HIS A 232 3.30 -47.56 -7.26
CA HIS A 232 3.43 -46.40 -6.39
C HIS A 232 2.27 -46.31 -5.40
N GLN A 233 2.57 -45.85 -4.18
CA GLN A 233 1.55 -45.54 -3.19
C GLN A 233 1.08 -44.10 -3.39
N TYR A 234 -0.23 -43.91 -3.37
CA TYR A 234 -0.88 -42.62 -3.50
C TYR A 234 -1.63 -42.27 -2.22
N ILE A 235 -1.65 -40.99 -1.88
CA ILE A 235 -2.42 -40.43 -0.77
C ILE A 235 -3.49 -39.53 -1.39
N MET A 236 -4.73 -39.75 -0.99
CA MET A 236 -5.86 -38.91 -1.36
C MET A 236 -6.20 -38.01 -0.15
N THR A 237 -6.27 -36.72 -0.37
CA THR A 237 -6.79 -35.75 0.61
C THR A 237 -8.09 -35.17 0.08
N VAL A 238 -9.10 -35.11 0.94
CA VAL A 238 -10.43 -34.60 0.58
C VAL A 238 -10.79 -33.46 1.55
N ASP A 239 -11.12 -32.31 1.01
CA ASP A 239 -11.71 -31.20 1.75
C ASP A 239 -13.18 -31.08 1.35
N VAL A 240 -14.07 -31.27 2.33
CA VAL A 240 -15.51 -31.32 2.09
C VAL A 240 -16.15 -30.03 2.58
N CYS A 241 -16.73 -29.25 1.69
CA CYS A 241 -17.49 -28.08 2.07
C CYS A 241 -18.74 -28.43 2.89
N GLN A 242 -19.15 -27.54 3.77
CA GLN A 242 -20.35 -27.74 4.62
C GLN A 242 -21.69 -27.50 3.89
N GLY A 243 -21.69 -27.39 2.57
CA GLY A 243 -22.90 -27.16 1.77
C GLY A 243 -23.56 -25.79 1.97
N ARG A 244 -22.83 -24.82 2.50
CA ARG A 244 -23.35 -23.46 2.76
C ARG A 244 -23.16 -22.49 1.59
N GLY A 245 -22.71 -22.98 0.43
CA GLY A 245 -22.50 -22.16 -0.78
C GLY A 245 -21.34 -21.15 -0.69
N GLN A 246 -20.47 -21.26 0.31
CA GLN A 246 -19.35 -20.35 0.53
C GLN A 246 -17.99 -20.94 0.10
N ASP A 247 -17.95 -22.24 -0.15
CA ASP A 247 -16.73 -22.96 -0.54
C ASP A 247 -17.07 -24.21 -1.36
N TYR A 248 -16.08 -24.74 -2.09
CA TYR A 248 -16.20 -25.93 -2.91
C TYR A 248 -15.55 -27.12 -2.22
N SER A 249 -16.13 -28.34 -2.40
CA SER A 249 -15.42 -29.57 -2.03
C SER A 249 -14.28 -29.82 -3.00
N THR A 250 -13.11 -30.21 -2.50
CA THR A 250 -11.93 -30.54 -3.30
C THR A 250 -11.38 -31.90 -2.89
N PHE A 251 -10.74 -32.62 -3.79
CA PHE A 251 -10.10 -33.92 -3.57
C PHE A 251 -8.77 -34.01 -4.31
#